data_7a9b06c483e53a92bfaa3504922173e5
#
_entry.id   7a9b06c483e53a92bfaa3504922173e5
#
_cell.length_a   1.000
_cell.length_b   1.000
_cell.length_c   1.000
_cell.angle_alpha   90.00
_cell.angle_beta   90.00
_cell.angle_gamma   90.00
#
_symmetry.space_group_name_H-M   'P 1'
#
loop_
_entity.id
_entity.type
_entity.pdbx_description
1 polymer ?
#
loop_
_entity_poly.entity_id
_entity_poly.type
_entity_poly.pdbx_seq_one_letter_code
_entity_poly.pdbx_strand_id
1 'polypeptide(L)'
;MDKIELTCDNLGKKYEDKIIFRNLSLKLANKSSLVVTGKNGSGKSTLVKILANVIKESMGSYIIRINEKEIPRENFFQITGFLSSYLNLYDELTGYENLEFFYTLKFRNKISKTSLEEKIKFILEEVNLYPRRNDFMKNYSSGMRQRLKLAFAVINEPLLLLLDEPRTNLDNEGIDVVYKFANRQRENGILIIATNEIEDTILCEEKINIEDFKNN
;
A
#
# COMPACT_ATOMS: atom_id res chain seq x y z
N MET A 1 15.55 -2.36 -14.90
CA MET A 1 14.40 -2.12 -14.00
C MET A 1 13.28 -3.04 -14.39
N ASP A 2 12.71 -3.76 -13.45
CA ASP A 2 11.57 -4.65 -13.74
C ASP A 2 10.36 -3.84 -14.18
N LYS A 3 9.68 -4.30 -15.24
CA LYS A 3 8.47 -3.68 -15.77
C LYS A 3 7.26 -4.40 -15.18
N ILE A 4 6.50 -3.71 -14.34
CA ILE A 4 5.27 -4.23 -13.76
C ILE A 4 4.05 -3.81 -14.61
N GLU A 5 3.08 -4.72 -14.73
CA GLU A 5 1.75 -4.47 -15.31
C GLU A 5 0.68 -5.07 -14.39
N LEU A 6 -0.35 -4.30 -14.07
CA LEU A 6 -1.55 -4.72 -13.37
C LEU A 6 -2.74 -4.60 -14.32
N THR A 7 -3.48 -5.69 -14.52
CA THR A 7 -4.69 -5.70 -15.34
C THR A 7 -5.87 -6.24 -14.53
N CYS A 8 -6.94 -5.48 -14.45
CA CYS A 8 -8.22 -5.91 -13.90
C CYS A 8 -9.22 -6.12 -15.05
N ASP A 9 -9.96 -7.22 -15.02
CA ASP A 9 -11.00 -7.55 -15.98
C ASP A 9 -12.33 -7.81 -15.26
N ASN A 10 -13.31 -6.92 -15.46
CA ASN A 10 -14.65 -6.98 -14.88
C ASN A 10 -14.65 -7.22 -13.36
N LEU A 11 -13.64 -6.67 -12.66
CA LEU A 11 -13.43 -6.88 -11.24
C LEU A 11 -14.61 -6.36 -10.43
N GLY A 12 -15.05 -7.16 -9.44
CA GLY A 12 -16.14 -6.76 -8.59
C GLY A 12 -16.15 -7.46 -7.23
N LYS A 13 -16.84 -6.84 -6.28
CA LYS A 13 -17.02 -7.35 -4.92
C LYS A 13 -18.45 -7.22 -4.46
N LYS A 14 -18.97 -8.31 -3.90
CA LYS A 14 -20.22 -8.32 -3.11
C LYS A 14 -19.97 -8.92 -1.73
N TYR A 15 -20.75 -8.48 -0.76
CA TYR A 15 -20.86 -9.12 0.55
C TYR A 15 -22.34 -9.49 0.72
N GLU A 16 -22.61 -10.77 0.87
CA GLU A 16 -23.97 -11.30 0.84
C GLU A 16 -24.71 -10.83 -0.40
N ASP A 17 -25.79 -10.07 -0.27
CA ASP A 17 -26.56 -9.52 -1.38
C ASP A 17 -26.17 -8.08 -1.78
N LYS A 18 -25.25 -7.47 -1.04
CA LYS A 18 -24.83 -6.10 -1.29
C LYS A 18 -23.65 -6.02 -2.26
N ILE A 19 -23.87 -5.51 -3.46
CA ILE A 19 -22.80 -5.18 -4.39
C ILE A 19 -22.07 -3.94 -3.88
N ILE A 20 -20.75 -4.04 -3.76
CA ILE A 20 -19.87 -2.92 -3.39
C ILE A 20 -19.45 -2.16 -4.65
N PHE A 21 -18.95 -2.90 -5.65
CA PHE A 21 -18.67 -2.44 -7.00
C PHE A 21 -18.61 -3.65 -7.95
N ARG A 22 -18.78 -3.41 -9.26
CA ARG A 22 -18.69 -4.43 -10.31
C ARG A 22 -18.22 -3.84 -11.63
N ASN A 23 -17.83 -4.70 -12.58
CA ASN A 23 -17.43 -4.32 -13.95
C ASN A 23 -16.26 -3.32 -13.99
N LEU A 24 -15.38 -3.33 -12.97
CA LEU A 24 -14.20 -2.49 -12.96
C LEU A 24 -13.12 -3.14 -13.83
N SER A 25 -12.81 -2.51 -14.96
CA SER A 25 -11.72 -2.91 -15.83
C SER A 25 -10.72 -1.77 -15.96
N LEU A 26 -9.45 -2.06 -15.72
CA LEU A 26 -8.36 -1.10 -15.84
C LEU A 26 -7.05 -1.81 -16.17
N LYS A 27 -6.12 -1.07 -16.72
CA LYS A 27 -4.76 -1.54 -16.99
C LYS A 27 -3.77 -0.46 -16.58
N LEU A 28 -2.86 -0.79 -15.66
CA LEU A 28 -1.78 0.08 -15.19
C LEU A 28 -0.44 -0.57 -15.55
N ALA A 29 0.47 0.23 -16.04
CA ALA A 29 1.83 -0.19 -16.36
C ALA A 29 2.85 0.44 -15.41
N ASN A 30 4.10 0.08 -15.57
CA ASN A 30 5.20 0.69 -14.81
C ASN A 30 5.16 2.22 -14.94
N LYS A 31 5.30 2.92 -13.82
CA LYS A 31 5.19 4.38 -13.67
C LYS A 31 3.75 4.94 -13.74
N SER A 32 2.71 4.11 -13.84
CA SER A 32 1.33 4.57 -13.70
C SER A 32 1.00 4.92 -12.26
N SER A 33 0.14 5.91 -12.09
CA SER A 33 -0.41 6.28 -10.79
C SER A 33 -1.91 6.52 -10.88
N LEU A 34 -2.66 5.88 -9.97
CA LEU A 34 -4.13 5.90 -9.94
C LEU A 34 -4.63 6.39 -8.59
N VAL A 35 -5.52 7.39 -8.58
CA VAL A 35 -6.30 7.73 -7.40
C VAL A 35 -7.71 7.16 -7.50
N VAL A 36 -8.13 6.48 -6.44
CA VAL A 36 -9.48 5.93 -6.26
C VAL A 36 -10.23 6.83 -5.29
N THR A 37 -11.24 7.53 -5.77
CA THR A 37 -12.07 8.45 -5.00
C THR A 37 -13.47 7.89 -4.77
N GLY A 38 -14.26 8.55 -3.91
CA GLY A 38 -15.64 8.19 -3.59
C GLY A 38 -15.93 8.40 -2.11
N LYS A 39 -17.20 8.47 -1.73
CA LYS A 39 -17.65 8.71 -0.34
C LYS A 39 -17.13 7.66 0.64
N ASN A 40 -17.18 7.95 1.94
CA ASN A 40 -16.90 6.95 2.98
C ASN A 40 -17.85 5.76 2.82
N GLY A 41 -17.31 4.52 2.91
CA GLY A 41 -18.09 3.30 2.69
C GLY A 41 -18.44 3.02 1.21
N SER A 42 -17.86 3.76 0.25
CA SER A 42 -18.13 3.53 -1.19
C SER A 42 -17.49 2.27 -1.75
N GLY A 43 -16.43 1.74 -1.11
CA GLY A 43 -15.71 0.55 -1.58
C GLY A 43 -14.25 0.78 -1.93
N LYS A 44 -13.69 1.99 -1.77
CA LYS A 44 -12.29 2.32 -2.04
C LYS A 44 -11.32 1.35 -1.35
N SER A 45 -11.41 1.25 -0.02
CA SER A 45 -10.57 0.33 0.77
C SER A 45 -10.80 -1.14 0.39
N THR A 46 -12.00 -1.49 -0.07
CA THR A 46 -12.31 -2.85 -0.55
C THR A 46 -11.54 -3.16 -1.82
N LEU A 47 -11.50 -2.23 -2.79
CA LEU A 47 -10.73 -2.39 -4.00
C LEU A 47 -9.24 -2.54 -3.70
N VAL A 48 -8.68 -1.64 -2.87
CA VAL A 48 -7.25 -1.69 -2.51
C VAL A 48 -6.90 -3.00 -1.79
N LYS A 49 -7.77 -3.49 -0.88
CA LYS A 49 -7.58 -4.79 -0.20
C LYS A 49 -7.61 -5.98 -1.17
N ILE A 50 -8.44 -5.92 -2.23
CA ILE A 50 -8.44 -6.95 -3.28
C ILE A 50 -7.09 -6.92 -4.01
N LEU A 51 -6.64 -5.75 -4.46
CA LEU A 51 -5.38 -5.59 -5.17
C LEU A 51 -4.16 -5.96 -4.31
N ALA A 52 -4.24 -5.75 -2.99
CA ALA A 52 -3.26 -6.22 -2.03
C ALA A 52 -3.33 -7.74 -1.75
N ASN A 53 -4.27 -8.46 -2.38
CA ASN A 53 -4.54 -9.87 -2.14
C ASN A 53 -4.88 -10.22 -0.68
N VAL A 54 -5.45 -9.26 0.08
CA VAL A 54 -5.90 -9.44 1.46
C VAL A 54 -7.30 -10.05 1.49
N ILE A 55 -8.17 -9.67 0.55
CA ILE A 55 -9.50 -10.25 0.37
C ILE A 55 -9.69 -10.66 -1.08
N LYS A 56 -10.50 -11.71 -1.31
CA LYS A 56 -10.79 -12.21 -2.65
C LYS A 56 -11.91 -11.39 -3.30
N GLU A 57 -11.80 -11.14 -4.60
CA GLU A 57 -12.86 -10.64 -5.45
C GLU A 57 -14.06 -11.60 -5.48
N SER A 58 -15.24 -11.11 -5.84
CA SER A 58 -16.45 -11.94 -6.05
C SER A 58 -16.78 -12.13 -7.52
N MET A 59 -16.30 -11.25 -8.39
CA MET A 59 -16.54 -11.24 -9.83
C MET A 59 -15.29 -10.77 -10.55
N GLY A 60 -15.10 -11.22 -11.79
CA GLY A 60 -13.96 -10.86 -12.61
C GLY A 60 -12.65 -11.42 -12.09
N SER A 61 -11.57 -10.81 -12.50
CA SER A 61 -10.23 -11.22 -12.09
C SER A 61 -9.23 -10.05 -12.17
N TYR A 62 -8.07 -10.20 -11.58
CA TYR A 62 -6.92 -9.34 -11.84
C TYR A 62 -5.64 -10.15 -11.84
N ILE A 63 -4.68 -9.70 -12.62
CA ILE A 63 -3.36 -10.31 -12.78
C ILE A 63 -2.27 -9.25 -12.66
N ILE A 64 -1.12 -9.69 -12.17
CA ILE A 64 0.11 -8.87 -12.15
C ILE A 64 1.15 -9.60 -12.99
N ARG A 65 1.80 -8.87 -13.91
CA ARG A 65 2.93 -9.35 -14.68
C ARG A 65 4.18 -8.55 -14.35
N ILE A 66 5.31 -9.23 -14.35
CA ILE A 66 6.64 -8.61 -14.28
C ILE A 66 7.43 -9.13 -15.47
N ASN A 67 7.93 -8.19 -16.31
CA ASN A 67 8.64 -8.52 -17.53
C ASN A 67 7.84 -9.53 -18.39
N GLU A 68 6.53 -9.25 -18.58
CA GLU A 68 5.56 -10.05 -19.34
C GLU A 68 5.19 -11.42 -18.71
N LYS A 69 5.84 -11.81 -17.62
CA LYS A 69 5.52 -13.07 -16.91
C LYS A 69 4.51 -12.81 -15.80
N GLU A 70 3.44 -13.61 -15.79
CA GLU A 70 2.43 -13.56 -14.74
C GLU A 70 3.01 -14.04 -13.41
N ILE A 71 2.75 -13.27 -12.36
CA ILE A 71 3.17 -13.60 -10.99
C ILE A 71 2.03 -14.37 -10.32
N PRO A 72 2.29 -15.55 -9.74
CA PRO A 72 1.32 -16.27 -8.94
C PRO A 72 0.84 -15.43 -7.74
N ARG A 73 -0.45 -15.52 -7.41
CA ARG A 73 -1.05 -14.71 -6.33
C ARG A 73 -0.37 -14.88 -4.98
N GLU A 74 0.10 -16.09 -4.67
CA GLU A 74 0.85 -16.39 -3.46
C GLU A 74 2.17 -15.60 -3.33
N ASN A 75 2.65 -15.01 -4.43
CA ASN A 75 3.86 -14.20 -4.47
C ASN A 75 3.59 -12.68 -4.50
N PHE A 76 2.32 -12.25 -4.58
CA PHE A 76 1.99 -10.82 -4.64
C PHE A 76 2.52 -10.04 -3.44
N PHE A 77 2.54 -10.66 -2.25
CA PHE A 77 3.08 -10.02 -1.04
C PHE A 77 4.55 -9.62 -1.17
N GLN A 78 5.33 -10.28 -2.04
CA GLN A 78 6.75 -9.96 -2.23
C GLN A 78 6.96 -8.63 -2.95
N ILE A 79 6.05 -8.30 -3.87
CA ILE A 79 6.14 -7.14 -4.77
C ILE A 79 5.20 -6.01 -4.39
N THR A 80 4.32 -6.23 -3.41
CA THR A 80 3.31 -5.25 -2.99
C THR A 80 3.67 -4.65 -1.64
N GLY A 81 3.61 -3.32 -1.58
CA GLY A 81 3.54 -2.55 -0.35
C GLY A 81 2.10 -2.12 -0.09
N PHE A 82 1.61 -2.27 1.13
CA PHE A 82 0.24 -1.91 1.47
C PHE A 82 0.18 -1.15 2.78
N LEU A 83 -0.23 0.12 2.71
CA LEU A 83 -0.58 0.94 3.87
C LEU A 83 -2.09 0.92 4.04
N SER A 84 -2.56 0.55 5.22
CA SER A 84 -3.98 0.55 5.56
C SER A 84 -4.19 0.90 7.03
N SER A 85 -5.31 1.55 7.33
CA SER A 85 -5.75 1.80 8.70
C SER A 85 -5.92 0.51 9.51
N TYR A 86 -6.24 -0.61 8.83
CA TYR A 86 -6.43 -1.94 9.45
C TYR A 86 -5.12 -2.70 9.69
N LEU A 87 -3.98 -2.22 9.23
CA LEU A 87 -2.70 -2.83 9.56
C LEU A 87 -2.41 -2.60 11.03
N ASN A 88 -2.36 -3.68 11.81
CA ASN A 88 -1.98 -3.63 13.22
C ASN A 88 -0.53 -4.04 13.36
N LEU A 89 0.24 -3.16 13.98
CA LEU A 89 1.59 -3.42 14.45
C LEU A 89 1.52 -3.90 15.90
N TYR A 90 2.54 -4.61 16.36
CA TYR A 90 2.57 -5.16 17.72
C TYR A 90 2.91 -4.08 18.73
N ASP A 91 2.02 -3.82 19.68
CA ASP A 91 2.17 -2.77 20.70
C ASP A 91 3.29 -3.07 21.69
N GLU A 92 3.62 -4.35 21.91
CA GLU A 92 4.67 -4.84 22.79
C GLU A 92 6.05 -4.88 22.13
N LEU A 93 6.14 -4.62 20.85
CA LEU A 93 7.40 -4.49 20.12
C LEU A 93 7.75 -3.00 19.96
N THR A 94 9.03 -2.72 19.86
CA THR A 94 9.54 -1.39 19.48
C THR A 94 9.29 -1.11 18.01
N GLY A 95 9.47 0.15 17.57
CA GLY A 95 9.37 0.48 16.16
C GLY A 95 10.37 -0.30 15.30
N TYR A 96 11.59 -0.49 15.80
CA TYR A 96 12.62 -1.31 15.14
C TYR A 96 12.20 -2.78 15.03
N GLU A 97 11.83 -3.39 16.16
CA GLU A 97 11.45 -4.82 16.24
C GLU A 97 10.22 -5.14 15.37
N ASN A 98 9.26 -4.22 15.26
CA ASN A 98 8.13 -4.40 14.34
C ASN A 98 8.61 -4.55 12.89
N LEU A 99 9.51 -3.66 12.41
CA LEU A 99 10.03 -3.74 11.04
C LEU A 99 10.88 -5.00 10.84
N GLU A 100 11.75 -5.34 11.80
CA GLU A 100 12.59 -6.53 11.75
C GLU A 100 11.76 -7.81 11.66
N PHE A 101 10.75 -7.93 12.53
CA PHE A 101 9.86 -9.08 12.59
C PHE A 101 9.14 -9.32 11.25
N PHE A 102 8.46 -8.29 10.75
CA PHE A 102 7.69 -8.42 9.51
C PHE A 102 8.59 -8.61 8.28
N TYR A 103 9.75 -7.94 8.25
CA TYR A 103 10.69 -8.14 7.15
C TYR A 103 11.21 -9.59 7.13
N THR A 104 11.58 -10.12 8.30
CA THR A 104 12.08 -11.50 8.42
C THR A 104 11.02 -12.53 8.02
N LEU A 105 9.75 -12.32 8.42
CA LEU A 105 8.63 -13.16 7.98
C LEU A 105 8.46 -13.14 6.47
N LYS A 106 8.51 -11.96 5.86
CA LYS A 106 8.29 -11.79 4.42
C LYS A 106 9.39 -12.43 3.58
N PHE A 107 10.64 -12.33 4.00
CA PHE A 107 11.81 -12.76 3.19
C PHE A 107 12.52 -14.00 3.71
N ARG A 108 12.05 -14.64 4.80
CA ARG A 108 12.58 -15.90 5.33
C ARG A 108 14.13 -15.88 5.44
N ASN A 109 14.69 -14.84 6.04
CA ASN A 109 16.14 -14.69 6.25
C ASN A 109 17.00 -14.70 4.97
N LYS A 110 16.47 -14.28 3.84
CA LYS A 110 17.22 -14.15 2.58
C LYS A 110 18.21 -12.97 2.55
N ILE A 111 18.31 -12.20 3.63
CA ILE A 111 19.20 -11.05 3.78
C ILE A 111 20.12 -11.26 4.99
N SER A 112 21.34 -10.74 4.94
CA SER A 112 22.22 -10.75 6.10
C SER A 112 21.68 -9.83 7.21
N LYS A 113 22.02 -10.15 8.45
CA LYS A 113 21.61 -9.33 9.60
C LYS A 113 22.05 -7.88 9.45
N THR A 114 23.30 -7.65 9.05
CA THR A 114 23.87 -6.30 8.84
C THR A 114 23.09 -5.51 7.78
N SER A 115 22.80 -6.13 6.63
CA SER A 115 22.02 -5.46 5.57
C SER A 115 20.58 -5.16 6.01
N LEU A 116 19.98 -5.99 6.86
CA LEU A 116 18.66 -5.72 7.42
C LEU A 116 18.70 -4.54 8.39
N GLU A 117 19.70 -4.48 9.28
CA GLU A 117 19.89 -3.37 10.22
C GLU A 117 20.05 -2.03 9.47
N GLU A 118 20.89 -2.00 8.42
CA GLU A 118 21.08 -0.82 7.57
C GLU A 118 19.77 -0.39 6.89
N LYS A 119 19.01 -1.34 6.36
CA LYS A 119 17.73 -1.07 5.68
C LYS A 119 16.68 -0.54 6.65
N ILE A 120 16.56 -1.12 7.84
CA ILE A 120 15.65 -0.63 8.89
C ILE A 120 16.08 0.76 9.36
N LYS A 121 17.37 0.99 9.58
CA LYS A 121 17.88 2.31 9.94
C LYS A 121 17.50 3.34 8.89
N PHE A 122 17.82 3.08 7.63
CA PHE A 122 17.52 3.98 6.52
C PHE A 122 16.03 4.33 6.46
N ILE A 123 15.13 3.34 6.50
CA ILE A 123 13.70 3.60 6.38
C ILE A 123 13.14 4.35 7.59
N LEU A 124 13.64 4.09 8.79
CA LEU A 124 13.24 4.83 10.00
C LEU A 124 13.73 6.29 9.99
N GLU A 125 14.89 6.56 9.38
CA GLU A 125 15.35 7.93 9.11
C GLU A 125 14.43 8.62 8.10
N GLU A 126 14.08 7.95 7.00
CA GLU A 126 13.21 8.46 5.95
C GLU A 126 11.79 8.83 6.43
N VAL A 127 11.27 8.13 7.45
CA VAL A 127 9.96 8.43 8.06
C VAL A 127 10.04 9.23 9.36
N ASN A 128 11.21 9.79 9.69
CA ASN A 128 11.49 10.59 10.90
C ASN A 128 11.15 9.87 12.22
N LEU A 129 11.46 8.56 12.29
CA LEU A 129 11.22 7.73 13.49
C LEU A 129 12.49 7.13 14.08
N TYR A 130 13.66 7.32 13.47
CA TYR A 130 14.90 6.71 13.95
C TYR A 130 15.26 7.08 15.42
N PRO A 131 15.08 8.33 15.89
CA PRO A 131 15.32 8.67 17.30
C PRO A 131 14.40 7.92 18.27
N ARG A 132 13.25 7.48 17.83
CA ARG A 132 12.22 6.79 18.62
C ARG A 132 12.17 5.27 18.36
N ARG A 133 13.13 4.72 17.62
CA ARG A 133 13.15 3.32 17.15
C ARG A 133 13.06 2.27 18.25
N ASN A 134 13.56 2.59 19.43
CA ASN A 134 13.60 1.69 20.59
C ASN A 134 12.40 1.88 21.53
N ASP A 135 11.49 2.82 21.24
CA ASP A 135 10.29 2.99 22.03
C ASP A 135 9.27 1.93 21.63
N PHE A 136 8.55 1.39 22.60
CA PHE A 136 7.46 0.47 22.35
C PHE A 136 6.35 1.13 21.52
N MET A 137 5.75 0.37 20.62
CA MET A 137 4.70 0.84 19.71
C MET A 137 3.51 1.43 20.46
N LYS A 138 3.16 0.91 21.64
CA LYS A 138 2.09 1.46 22.50
C LYS A 138 2.30 2.92 22.90
N ASN A 139 3.55 3.38 22.93
CA ASN A 139 3.93 4.74 23.29
C ASN A 139 4.00 5.70 22.08
N TYR A 140 3.75 5.19 20.86
CA TYR A 140 3.73 6.01 19.66
C TYR A 140 2.43 6.80 19.55
N SER A 141 2.52 8.07 19.14
CA SER A 141 1.35 8.84 18.72
C SER A 141 0.69 8.22 17.49
N SER A 142 -0.56 8.62 17.20
CA SER A 142 -1.26 8.15 16.00
C SER A 142 -0.48 8.45 14.70
N GLY A 143 0.12 9.64 14.60
CA GLY A 143 0.97 10.03 13.47
C GLY A 143 2.25 9.21 13.39
N MET A 144 2.93 8.94 14.51
CA MET A 144 4.09 8.04 14.54
C MET A 144 3.73 6.62 14.11
N ARG A 145 2.57 6.10 14.57
CA ARG A 145 2.04 4.79 14.14
C ARG A 145 1.80 4.76 12.64
N GLN A 146 1.20 5.81 12.08
CA GLN A 146 0.92 5.90 10.64
C GLN A 146 2.22 5.95 9.83
N ARG A 147 3.23 6.73 10.27
CA ARG A 147 4.54 6.78 9.61
C ARG A 147 5.28 5.43 9.68
N LEU A 148 5.16 4.68 10.79
CA LEU A 148 5.74 3.34 10.87
C LEU A 148 5.02 2.33 9.95
N LYS A 149 3.70 2.43 9.80
CA LYS A 149 2.94 1.64 8.83
C LYS A 149 3.38 1.94 7.39
N LEU A 150 3.66 3.21 7.08
CA LEU A 150 4.23 3.58 5.79
C LEU A 150 5.62 2.97 5.60
N ALA A 151 6.50 3.08 6.62
CA ALA A 151 7.82 2.44 6.59
C ALA A 151 7.72 0.94 6.27
N PHE A 152 6.79 0.24 6.92
CA PHE A 152 6.51 -1.18 6.64
C PHE A 152 6.07 -1.40 5.19
N ALA A 153 5.21 -0.55 4.64
CA ALA A 153 4.73 -0.69 3.26
C ALA A 153 5.86 -0.51 2.22
N VAL A 154 6.84 0.36 2.50
CA VAL A 154 7.86 0.76 1.51
C VAL A 154 9.26 0.18 1.75
N ILE A 155 9.54 -0.44 2.90
CA ILE A 155 10.88 -0.96 3.26
C ILE A 155 11.46 -1.92 2.22
N ASN A 156 10.62 -2.57 1.44
CA ASN A 156 11.00 -3.56 0.43
C ASN A 156 11.02 -3.01 -1.00
N GLU A 157 10.90 -1.69 -1.15
CA GLU A 157 10.89 -1.05 -2.48
C GLU A 157 9.87 -1.74 -3.41
N PRO A 158 8.57 -1.76 -3.06
CA PRO A 158 7.57 -2.54 -3.78
C PRO A 158 7.41 -2.05 -5.22
N LEU A 159 7.12 -2.97 -6.14
CA LEU A 159 6.74 -2.61 -7.51
C LEU A 159 5.30 -2.09 -7.60
N LEU A 160 4.43 -2.52 -6.67
CA LEU A 160 3.06 -2.03 -6.50
C LEU A 160 2.89 -1.46 -5.10
N LEU A 161 2.68 -0.15 -4.97
CA LEU A 161 2.39 0.52 -3.70
C LEU A 161 0.92 0.90 -3.63
N LEU A 162 0.25 0.41 -2.60
CA LEU A 162 -1.17 0.62 -2.33
C LEU A 162 -1.32 1.42 -1.04
N LEU A 163 -1.92 2.60 -1.10
CA LEU A 163 -2.11 3.50 0.03
C LEU A 163 -3.61 3.72 0.26
N ASP A 164 -4.12 3.28 1.43
CA ASP A 164 -5.52 3.46 1.84
C ASP A 164 -5.59 4.54 2.91
N GLU A 165 -6.16 5.70 2.55
CA GLU A 165 -6.27 6.92 3.38
C GLU A 165 -4.91 7.29 4.04
N PRO A 166 -3.84 7.55 3.24
CA PRO A 166 -2.47 7.61 3.76
C PRO A 166 -2.22 8.79 4.71
N ARG A 167 -2.97 9.90 4.59
CA ARG A 167 -2.80 11.12 5.40
C ARG A 167 -3.47 11.06 6.77
N THR A 168 -4.26 10.02 7.04
CA THR A 168 -5.02 9.91 8.28
C THR A 168 -4.11 10.04 9.51
N ASN A 169 -4.46 10.95 10.42
CA ASN A 169 -3.73 11.26 11.68
C ASN A 169 -2.30 11.82 11.49
N LEU A 170 -1.93 12.30 10.30
CA LEU A 170 -0.65 12.93 10.05
C LEU A 170 -0.73 14.46 10.20
N ASP A 171 0.35 15.03 10.72
CA ASP A 171 0.68 16.44 10.61
C ASP A 171 1.33 16.74 9.23
N ASN A 172 1.64 18.00 8.97
CA ASN A 172 2.24 18.41 7.69
C ASN A 172 3.54 17.68 7.40
N GLU A 173 4.41 17.47 8.39
CA GLU A 173 5.66 16.74 8.23
C GLU A 173 5.40 15.29 7.81
N GLY A 174 4.41 14.64 8.44
CA GLY A 174 4.01 13.27 8.08
C GLY A 174 3.39 13.18 6.68
N ILE A 175 2.65 14.19 6.26
CA ILE A 175 2.11 14.29 4.90
C ILE A 175 3.23 14.43 3.87
N ASP A 176 4.24 15.26 4.14
CA ASP A 176 5.41 15.41 3.26
C ASP A 176 6.17 14.09 3.08
N VAL A 177 6.26 13.29 4.16
CA VAL A 177 6.84 11.95 4.09
C VAL A 177 6.03 11.04 3.16
N VAL A 178 4.70 11.04 3.25
CA VAL A 178 3.81 10.27 2.34
C VAL A 178 4.05 10.71 0.89
N TYR A 179 4.07 12.00 0.63
CA TYR A 179 4.25 12.56 -0.71
C TYR A 179 5.62 12.21 -1.32
N LYS A 180 6.67 12.23 -0.49
CA LYS A 180 8.01 11.80 -0.89
C LYS A 180 8.01 10.35 -1.40
N PHE A 181 7.39 9.43 -0.66
CA PHE A 181 7.32 8.03 -1.07
C PHE A 181 6.38 7.80 -2.26
N ALA A 182 5.25 8.50 -2.32
CA ALA A 182 4.34 8.45 -3.46
C ALA A 182 5.05 8.90 -4.76
N ASN A 183 5.76 10.02 -4.72
CA ASN A 183 6.53 10.52 -5.87
C ASN A 183 7.65 9.56 -6.29
N ARG A 184 8.40 8.99 -5.32
CA ARG A 184 9.41 7.96 -5.61
C ARG A 184 8.79 6.73 -6.27
N GLN A 185 7.61 6.31 -5.83
CA GLN A 185 6.91 5.15 -6.38
C GLN A 185 6.47 5.37 -7.83
N ARG A 186 5.97 6.56 -8.17
CA ARG A 186 5.58 6.93 -9.54
C ARG A 186 6.73 6.82 -10.53
N GLU A 187 7.98 6.99 -10.08
CA GLU A 187 9.16 6.86 -10.95
C GLU A 187 9.62 5.40 -11.13
N ASN A 188 9.19 4.48 -10.24
CA ASN A 188 9.80 3.17 -10.14
C ASN A 188 8.81 2.00 -10.29
N GLY A 189 7.50 2.23 -10.17
CA GLY A 189 6.51 1.16 -10.17
C GLY A 189 5.09 1.67 -10.42
N ILE A 190 4.11 1.01 -9.84
CA ILE A 190 2.69 1.43 -9.85
C ILE A 190 2.33 1.97 -8.47
N LEU A 191 1.67 3.14 -8.46
CA LEU A 191 1.09 3.75 -7.26
C LEU A 191 -0.43 3.74 -7.36
N ILE A 192 -1.12 3.26 -6.31
CA ILE A 192 -2.58 3.39 -6.19
C ILE A 192 -2.89 4.01 -4.83
N ILE A 193 -3.63 5.11 -4.82
CA ILE A 193 -4.08 5.81 -3.62
C ILE A 193 -5.59 5.77 -3.54
N ALA A 194 -6.15 5.23 -2.46
CA ALA A 194 -7.56 5.37 -2.12
C ALA A 194 -7.72 6.49 -1.09
N THR A 195 -8.46 7.53 -1.42
CA THR A 195 -8.58 8.70 -0.56
C THR A 195 -9.89 9.48 -0.78
N ASN A 196 -10.26 10.28 0.22
CA ASN A 196 -11.29 11.31 0.12
C ASN A 196 -10.68 12.71 -0.02
N GLU A 197 -9.39 12.86 0.20
CA GLU A 197 -8.70 14.15 0.19
C GLU A 197 -8.41 14.57 -1.26
N ILE A 198 -8.84 15.78 -1.59
CA ILE A 198 -8.66 16.33 -2.95
C ILE A 198 -7.17 16.53 -3.24
N GLU A 199 -6.41 16.93 -2.24
CA GLU A 199 -4.97 17.18 -2.34
C GLU A 199 -4.17 15.94 -2.75
N ASP A 200 -4.63 14.74 -2.37
CA ASP A 200 -3.97 13.50 -2.78
C ASP A 200 -4.14 13.21 -4.28
N THR A 201 -5.16 13.82 -4.92
CA THR A 201 -5.40 13.60 -6.36
C THR A 201 -4.28 14.14 -7.25
N ILE A 202 -3.50 15.11 -6.76
CA ILE A 202 -2.35 15.65 -7.51
C ILE A 202 -1.18 14.65 -7.61
N LEU A 203 -1.16 13.64 -6.74
CA LEU A 203 -0.12 12.61 -6.73
C LEU A 203 -0.30 11.57 -7.83
N CYS A 204 -1.45 11.55 -8.50
CA CYS A 204 -1.77 10.52 -9.48
C CYS A 204 -2.18 11.14 -10.82
N GLU A 205 -1.82 10.45 -11.92
CA GLU A 205 -2.15 10.88 -13.29
C GLU A 205 -3.55 10.41 -13.69
N GLU A 206 -3.95 9.23 -13.21
CA GLU A 206 -5.26 8.65 -13.49
C GLU A 206 -6.17 8.76 -12.26
N LYS A 207 -7.47 8.91 -12.51
CA LYS A 207 -8.49 9.00 -11.46
C LYS A 207 -9.72 8.19 -11.81
N ILE A 208 -10.21 7.42 -10.84
CA ILE A 208 -11.52 6.79 -10.91
C ILE A 208 -12.37 7.16 -9.69
N ASN A 209 -13.69 7.22 -9.87
CA ASN A 209 -14.64 7.24 -8.76
C ASN A 209 -15.24 5.84 -8.62
N ILE A 210 -15.01 5.18 -7.49
CA ILE A 210 -15.51 3.82 -7.27
C ILE A 210 -17.04 3.72 -7.29
N GLU A 211 -17.75 4.83 -7.09
CA GLU A 211 -19.21 4.88 -7.12
C GLU A 211 -19.75 4.69 -8.53
N ASP A 212 -18.98 5.01 -9.58
CA ASP A 212 -19.37 4.80 -10.98
C ASP A 212 -19.52 3.31 -11.32
N PHE A 213 -18.92 2.44 -10.52
CA PHE A 213 -18.93 0.99 -10.67
C PHE A 213 -19.97 0.26 -9.80
N LYS A 214 -20.91 0.99 -9.18
CA LYS A 214 -21.96 0.38 -8.33
C LYS A 214 -23.19 -0.07 -9.13
N ASN A 215 -23.58 0.70 -10.13
CA ASN A 215 -24.90 0.61 -10.80
C ASN A 215 -24.84 0.16 -12.26
N ASN A 216 -23.68 -0.16 -12.81
CA ASN A 216 -23.53 -0.59 -14.21
C ASN A 216 -23.58 -2.09 -14.36
#